data_836cd6a5e15bcc30313dc0c826572059
#
_entry.id   836cd6a5e15bcc30313dc0c826572059
#
_cell.length_a   1.000
_cell.length_b   1.000
_cell.length_c   1.000
_cell.angle_alpha   90.00
_cell.angle_beta   90.00
_cell.angle_gamma   90.00
#
_symmetry.space_group_name_H-M   'P 1'
#
loop_
_entity.id
_entity.type
_entity.pdbx_description
1 polymer ?
#
loop_
_entity_poly.entity_id
_entity_poly.type
_entity_poly.pdbx_seq_one_letter_code
_entity_poly.pdbx_strand_id
1 'polypeptide(L)'
;MLSATALIWTVIAAAVCWFVAINQIYALWKMVGDKSSQRHWSVTRGKITISKLGVSATHPSGLDPADAGAMMRYRYRVGARDYEGEGFQIGGKSRTMGLIAKALVKKYPAGKPVDIYYDPADPARSALEPKGKGNLAGTIVFLVVFAAIAGILTAHAIAGKMIMMSNGLPMFALGLPSAALLVAAGSFAAYFIERRERRASASWPTTVGQIISSRVVEEEERRRDDDGDERVSAIYRPDVRFAYRVDDSNYATDTWKLGGIVGSGSPNYAERVVARYAAGQSVAVHYNPAHPDVAVLEPANHDGAALPLVFGVVFGLAGALFMWLMTNGHWVNAATGV
;
A
#
# COMPACT_ATOMS: atom_id res chain seq x y z
N MET A 1 31.43 -27.59 -12.20
CA MET A 1 30.36 -27.40 -13.18
C MET A 1 29.04 -27.70 -12.50
N LEU A 2 28.01 -26.94 -12.79
CA LEU A 2 26.65 -27.28 -12.33
C LEU A 2 26.21 -28.56 -13.03
N SER A 3 25.48 -29.44 -12.31
CA SER A 3 24.81 -30.57 -12.97
C SER A 3 23.69 -30.02 -13.87
N ALA A 4 23.31 -30.79 -14.89
CA ALA A 4 22.23 -30.37 -15.81
C ALA A 4 20.94 -30.01 -15.05
N THR A 5 20.60 -30.77 -14.02
CA THR A 5 19.42 -30.49 -13.16
C THR A 5 19.59 -29.19 -12.36
N ALA A 6 20.76 -28.92 -11.78
CA ALA A 6 21.05 -27.68 -11.05
C ALA A 6 21.00 -26.47 -11.99
N LEU A 7 21.48 -26.59 -13.21
CA LEU A 7 21.41 -25.51 -14.22
C LEU A 7 19.96 -25.19 -14.58
N ILE A 8 19.13 -26.22 -14.83
CA ILE A 8 17.70 -26.04 -15.13
C ILE A 8 17.00 -25.29 -14.00
N TRP A 9 17.20 -25.71 -12.74
CA TRP A 9 16.57 -25.04 -11.60
C TRP A 9 17.07 -23.60 -11.42
N THR A 10 18.35 -23.33 -11.69
CA THR A 10 18.91 -21.97 -11.63
C THR A 10 18.26 -21.06 -12.69
N VAL A 11 18.08 -21.57 -13.92
CA VAL A 11 17.42 -20.82 -15.01
C VAL A 11 15.94 -20.57 -14.66
N ILE A 12 15.22 -21.56 -14.14
CA ILE A 12 13.82 -21.41 -13.74
C ILE A 12 13.73 -20.34 -12.62
N ALA A 13 14.57 -20.44 -11.59
CA ALA A 13 14.57 -19.46 -10.50
C ALA A 13 14.90 -18.05 -10.99
N ALA A 14 15.87 -17.89 -11.90
CA ALA A 14 16.17 -16.60 -12.52
C ALA A 14 14.98 -16.04 -13.30
N ALA A 15 14.31 -16.89 -14.11
CA ALA A 15 13.13 -16.49 -14.87
C ALA A 15 11.98 -16.02 -13.99
N VAL A 16 11.71 -16.73 -12.89
CA VAL A 16 10.70 -16.34 -11.89
C VAL A 16 11.05 -14.98 -11.25
N CYS A 17 12.29 -14.79 -10.84
CA CYS A 17 12.74 -13.51 -10.25
C CYS A 17 12.64 -12.34 -11.26
N TRP A 18 12.99 -12.56 -12.53
CA TRP A 18 12.81 -11.56 -13.60
C TRP A 18 11.35 -11.27 -13.85
N PHE A 19 10.48 -12.27 -13.85
CA PHE A 19 9.04 -12.09 -13.98
C PHE A 19 8.48 -11.20 -12.86
N VAL A 20 8.88 -11.44 -11.62
CA VAL A 20 8.48 -10.60 -10.47
C VAL A 20 9.01 -9.17 -10.65
N ALA A 21 10.28 -8.98 -11.01
CA ALA A 21 10.86 -7.65 -11.23
C ALA A 21 10.13 -6.86 -12.33
N ILE A 22 9.83 -7.50 -13.46
CA ILE A 22 9.08 -6.89 -14.57
C ILE A 22 7.66 -6.48 -14.12
N ASN A 23 6.98 -7.33 -13.34
CA ASN A 23 5.68 -6.97 -12.77
C ASN A 23 5.76 -5.75 -11.84
N GLN A 24 6.85 -5.59 -11.07
CA GLN A 24 7.06 -4.40 -10.25
C GLN A 24 7.28 -3.14 -11.11
N ILE A 25 8.01 -3.24 -12.22
CA ILE A 25 8.18 -2.13 -13.17
C ILE A 25 6.82 -1.71 -13.74
N TYR A 26 6.01 -2.67 -14.16
CA TYR A 26 4.66 -2.41 -14.63
C TYR A 26 3.77 -1.75 -13.56
N ALA A 27 3.86 -2.24 -12.30
CA ALA A 27 3.14 -1.65 -11.17
C ALA A 27 3.58 -0.20 -10.90
N LEU A 28 4.89 0.10 -10.96
CA LEU A 28 5.44 1.45 -10.83
C LEU A 28 4.95 2.36 -11.95
N TRP A 29 5.03 1.91 -13.20
CA TRP A 29 4.55 2.66 -14.36
C TRP A 29 3.07 3.02 -14.22
N LYS A 30 2.25 2.05 -13.81
CA LYS A 30 0.83 2.24 -13.56
C LYS A 30 0.57 3.20 -12.39
N MET A 31 1.34 3.10 -11.30
CA MET A 31 1.22 4.02 -10.14
C MET A 31 1.53 5.47 -10.54
N VAL A 32 2.52 5.70 -11.40
CA VAL A 32 2.89 7.03 -11.87
C VAL A 32 1.82 7.59 -12.82
N GLY A 33 1.34 6.78 -13.76
CA GLY A 33 0.31 7.19 -14.72
C GLY A 33 -1.03 7.52 -14.06
N ASP A 34 -1.46 6.69 -13.10
CA ASP A 34 -2.73 6.89 -12.40
C ASP A 34 -2.72 8.13 -11.47
N LYS A 35 -1.56 8.51 -10.92
CA LYS A 35 -1.44 9.72 -10.07
C LYS A 35 -1.80 11.00 -10.83
N SER A 36 -1.48 11.10 -12.11
CA SER A 36 -1.82 12.29 -12.90
C SER A 36 -3.33 12.40 -13.19
N SER A 37 -4.01 11.28 -13.33
CA SER A 37 -5.45 11.20 -13.61
C SER A 37 -6.33 11.47 -12.39
N GLN A 38 -5.85 11.20 -11.18
CA GLN A 38 -6.64 11.29 -9.93
C GLN A 38 -6.61 12.67 -9.25
N ARG A 39 -5.73 13.56 -9.69
CA ARG A 39 -5.50 14.85 -9.03
C ARG A 39 -6.69 15.82 -9.10
N HIS A 40 -7.67 15.56 -9.95
CA HIS A 40 -8.78 16.48 -10.24
C HIS A 40 -10.17 15.91 -9.91
N TRP A 41 -10.23 14.78 -9.19
CA TRP A 41 -11.52 14.17 -8.86
C TRP A 41 -12.22 14.93 -7.75
N SER A 42 -13.50 15.26 -7.99
CA SER A 42 -14.38 15.92 -7.05
C SER A 42 -15.23 14.91 -6.27
N VAL A 43 -15.82 15.34 -5.16
CA VAL A 43 -16.65 14.49 -4.30
C VAL A 43 -18.10 14.98 -4.32
N THR A 44 -19.02 14.03 -4.39
CA THR A 44 -20.45 14.28 -4.23
C THR A 44 -21.08 13.23 -3.35
N ARG A 45 -22.22 13.52 -2.74
CA ARG A 45 -23.00 12.54 -1.98
C ARG A 45 -23.85 11.70 -2.91
N GLY A 46 -23.85 10.38 -2.66
CA GLY A 46 -24.70 9.45 -3.35
C GLY A 46 -25.21 8.35 -2.42
N LYS A 47 -25.88 7.37 -3.00
CA LYS A 47 -26.48 6.26 -2.27
C LYS A 47 -26.17 4.95 -2.96
N ILE A 48 -25.79 3.92 -2.19
CA ILE A 48 -25.62 2.57 -2.71
C ILE A 48 -26.99 2.02 -3.12
N THR A 49 -27.14 1.64 -4.37
CA THR A 49 -28.38 1.04 -4.91
C THR A 49 -28.33 -0.49 -4.86
N ILE A 50 -27.19 -1.07 -5.17
CA ILE A 50 -26.97 -2.52 -5.13
C ILE A 50 -25.66 -2.80 -4.40
N SER A 51 -25.69 -3.73 -3.45
CA SER A 51 -24.52 -4.27 -2.76
C SER A 51 -24.76 -5.74 -2.46
N LYS A 52 -24.16 -6.64 -3.23
CA LYS A 52 -24.29 -8.08 -3.08
C LYS A 52 -23.03 -8.81 -3.54
N LEU A 53 -22.84 -10.01 -3.03
CA LEU A 53 -21.86 -10.94 -3.59
C LEU A 53 -22.44 -11.50 -4.90
N GLY A 54 -21.69 -11.33 -5.99
CA GLY A 54 -22.06 -11.82 -7.30
C GLY A 54 -21.09 -12.90 -7.77
N VAL A 55 -21.61 -13.97 -8.37
CA VAL A 55 -20.81 -14.96 -9.07
C VAL A 55 -20.46 -14.41 -10.44
N SER A 56 -19.19 -14.45 -10.84
CA SER A 56 -18.78 -14.03 -12.18
C SER A 56 -19.36 -15.01 -13.22
N ALA A 57 -20.12 -14.49 -14.17
CA ALA A 57 -20.77 -15.26 -15.23
C ALA A 57 -19.79 -15.95 -16.22
N THR A 58 -18.49 -15.92 -15.96
CA THR A 58 -17.45 -16.44 -16.87
C THR A 58 -16.99 -17.87 -16.57
N HIS A 59 -17.50 -18.53 -15.51
CA HIS A 59 -17.25 -19.97 -15.28
C HIS A 59 -18.55 -20.68 -14.92
N PRO A 60 -19.11 -21.49 -15.83
CA PRO A 60 -20.34 -22.23 -15.59
C PRO A 60 -20.18 -23.52 -14.76
N SER A 61 -18.99 -23.83 -14.29
CA SER A 61 -18.74 -25.06 -13.55
C SER A 61 -18.24 -24.77 -12.12
N GLY A 62 -19.17 -24.84 -11.16
CA GLY A 62 -18.85 -25.05 -9.74
C GLY A 62 -18.66 -23.77 -8.92
N LEU A 63 -19.59 -23.60 -8.03
CA LEU A 63 -19.65 -22.60 -6.96
C LEU A 63 -18.48 -22.77 -5.98
N ASP A 64 -17.34 -22.15 -6.26
CA ASP A 64 -16.35 -21.93 -5.22
C ASP A 64 -16.62 -20.55 -4.59
N PRO A 65 -16.92 -20.46 -3.27
CA PRO A 65 -17.13 -19.18 -2.59
C PRO A 65 -15.94 -18.21 -2.69
N ALA A 66 -14.78 -18.73 -3.11
CA ALA A 66 -13.57 -17.94 -3.33
C ALA A 66 -13.64 -17.05 -4.60
N ASP A 67 -14.51 -17.38 -5.56
CA ASP A 67 -14.66 -16.64 -6.83
C ASP A 67 -15.75 -15.56 -6.80
N ALA A 68 -16.43 -15.38 -5.67
CA ALA A 68 -17.48 -14.38 -5.51
C ALA A 68 -16.90 -12.96 -5.46
N GLY A 69 -17.14 -12.15 -6.48
CA GLY A 69 -16.84 -10.72 -6.50
C GLY A 69 -17.92 -9.88 -5.78
N ALA A 70 -17.57 -8.72 -5.26
CA ALA A 70 -18.55 -7.75 -4.79
C ALA A 70 -19.15 -7.01 -5.99
N MET A 71 -20.47 -7.07 -6.15
CA MET A 71 -21.22 -6.26 -7.10
C MET A 71 -21.79 -5.07 -6.36
N MET A 72 -21.35 -3.86 -6.68
CA MET A 72 -21.84 -2.62 -6.09
C MET A 72 -22.26 -1.66 -7.19
N ARG A 73 -23.44 -1.08 -7.02
CA ARG A 73 -23.93 0.05 -7.81
C ARG A 73 -24.32 1.18 -6.87
N TYR A 74 -24.11 2.39 -7.32
CA TYR A 74 -24.47 3.59 -6.57
C TYR A 74 -24.98 4.66 -7.52
N ARG A 75 -25.86 5.51 -6.99
CA ARG A 75 -26.43 6.66 -7.70
C ARG A 75 -25.98 7.93 -7.01
N TYR A 76 -25.62 8.92 -7.80
CA TYR A 76 -25.18 10.23 -7.32
C TYR A 76 -25.60 11.33 -8.29
N ARG A 77 -25.57 12.58 -7.83
CA ARG A 77 -25.94 13.74 -8.61
C ARG A 77 -24.75 14.69 -8.75
N VAL A 78 -24.53 15.17 -9.96
CA VAL A 78 -23.57 16.23 -10.25
C VAL A 78 -24.30 17.34 -11.00
N GLY A 79 -24.39 18.51 -10.37
CA GLY A 79 -25.26 19.60 -10.86
C GLY A 79 -26.72 19.16 -10.93
N ALA A 80 -27.32 19.25 -12.10
CA ALA A 80 -28.71 18.87 -12.34
C ALA A 80 -28.91 17.44 -12.88
N ARG A 81 -27.83 16.67 -13.07
CA ARG A 81 -27.89 15.34 -13.68
C ARG A 81 -27.60 14.23 -12.67
N ASP A 82 -28.36 13.15 -12.79
CA ASP A 82 -28.15 11.92 -12.03
C ASP A 82 -27.27 10.96 -12.82
N TYR A 83 -26.35 10.30 -12.11
CA TYR A 83 -25.39 9.31 -12.64
C TYR A 83 -25.47 8.02 -11.84
N GLU A 84 -25.12 6.92 -12.49
CA GLU A 84 -24.92 5.62 -11.85
C GLU A 84 -23.48 5.17 -12.06
N GLY A 85 -22.89 4.60 -11.00
CA GLY A 85 -21.53 4.07 -11.05
C GLY A 85 -21.46 2.65 -10.48
N GLU A 86 -20.45 1.89 -10.93
CA GLU A 86 -20.16 0.53 -10.48
C GLU A 86 -18.72 0.39 -9.95
N GLY A 87 -17.90 1.44 -10.05
CA GLY A 87 -16.49 1.43 -9.66
C GLY A 87 -16.29 1.47 -8.15
N PHE A 88 -15.52 0.52 -7.60
CA PHE A 88 -15.13 0.58 -6.19
C PHE A 88 -13.94 1.51 -5.97
N GLN A 89 -12.89 1.38 -6.79
CA GLN A 89 -11.68 2.22 -6.71
C GLN A 89 -11.39 2.87 -8.06
N ILE A 90 -10.83 4.08 -8.01
CA ILE A 90 -10.39 4.81 -9.21
C ILE A 90 -9.36 3.96 -9.97
N GLY A 91 -9.65 3.65 -11.25
CA GLY A 91 -8.77 2.84 -12.10
C GLY A 91 -8.67 1.35 -11.73
N GLY A 92 -9.41 0.88 -10.74
CA GLY A 92 -9.47 -0.52 -10.34
C GLY A 92 -10.52 -1.30 -11.14
N LYS A 93 -10.16 -2.48 -11.66
CA LYS A 93 -11.15 -3.44 -12.14
C LYS A 93 -11.87 -4.04 -10.93
N SER A 94 -13.19 -4.13 -10.98
CA SER A 94 -14.10 -4.55 -9.91
C SER A 94 -14.01 -6.04 -9.48
N ARG A 95 -12.87 -6.69 -9.67
CA ARG A 95 -12.65 -8.07 -9.22
C ARG A 95 -11.93 -8.07 -7.88
N THR A 96 -12.69 -8.22 -6.83
CA THR A 96 -12.19 -8.38 -5.46
C THR A 96 -12.33 -9.83 -5.05
N MET A 97 -11.24 -10.46 -4.59
CA MET A 97 -11.25 -11.85 -4.13
C MET A 97 -12.16 -12.04 -2.91
N GLY A 98 -12.78 -13.21 -2.80
CA GLY A 98 -13.91 -13.53 -1.92
C GLY A 98 -13.96 -12.95 -0.50
N LEU A 99 -12.86 -12.97 0.28
CA LEU A 99 -12.84 -12.39 1.64
C LEU A 99 -12.99 -10.87 1.64
N ILE A 100 -12.30 -10.20 0.69
CA ILE A 100 -12.39 -8.75 0.53
C ILE A 100 -13.76 -8.35 0.02
N ALA A 101 -14.37 -9.16 -0.86
CA ALA A 101 -15.72 -8.94 -1.38
C ALA A 101 -16.77 -8.96 -0.26
N LYS A 102 -16.69 -9.92 0.69
CA LYS A 102 -17.56 -9.98 1.87
C LYS A 102 -17.42 -8.75 2.75
N ALA A 103 -16.18 -8.33 3.02
CA ALA A 103 -15.92 -7.13 3.82
C ALA A 103 -16.47 -5.86 3.15
N LEU A 104 -16.35 -5.74 1.82
CA LEU A 104 -16.88 -4.61 1.06
C LEU A 104 -18.41 -4.55 1.08
N VAL A 105 -19.09 -5.66 0.88
CA VAL A 105 -20.56 -5.73 0.96
C VAL A 105 -21.04 -5.35 2.37
N LYS A 106 -20.35 -5.80 3.42
CA LYS A 106 -20.64 -5.41 4.81
C LYS A 106 -20.39 -3.91 5.06
N LYS A 107 -19.32 -3.35 4.47
CA LYS A 107 -18.94 -1.93 4.60
C LYS A 107 -19.93 -0.99 3.89
N TYR A 108 -20.44 -1.41 2.74
CA TYR A 108 -21.32 -0.63 1.85
C TYR A 108 -22.65 -1.33 1.60
N PRO A 109 -23.55 -1.48 2.61
CA PRO A 109 -24.84 -2.09 2.41
C PRO A 109 -25.72 -1.24 1.49
N ALA A 110 -26.64 -1.89 0.78
CA ALA A 110 -27.63 -1.19 -0.04
C ALA A 110 -28.44 -0.17 0.79
N GLY A 111 -28.70 0.98 0.22
CA GLY A 111 -29.40 2.09 0.90
C GLY A 111 -28.49 3.03 1.67
N LYS A 112 -27.21 2.68 1.92
CA LYS A 112 -26.27 3.53 2.66
C LYS A 112 -25.90 4.78 1.87
N PRO A 113 -25.98 6.00 2.47
CA PRO A 113 -25.40 7.20 1.90
C PRO A 113 -23.86 7.08 1.93
N VAL A 114 -23.21 7.48 0.83
CA VAL A 114 -21.76 7.39 0.65
C VAL A 114 -21.23 8.59 -0.11
N ASP A 115 -19.97 8.91 0.14
CA ASP A 115 -19.26 9.88 -0.68
C ASP A 115 -18.74 9.19 -1.92
N ILE A 116 -18.95 9.82 -3.07
CA ILE A 116 -18.60 9.31 -4.39
C ILE A 116 -17.61 10.26 -5.03
N TYR A 117 -16.48 9.72 -5.44
CA TYR A 117 -15.44 10.43 -6.17
C TYR A 117 -15.75 10.35 -7.65
N TYR A 118 -15.76 11.48 -8.35
CA TYR A 118 -16.03 11.54 -9.78
C TYR A 118 -15.05 12.47 -10.51
N ASP A 119 -14.81 12.18 -11.76
CA ASP A 119 -13.98 13.01 -12.64
C ASP A 119 -14.81 14.22 -13.10
N PRO A 120 -14.45 15.48 -12.77
CA PRO A 120 -15.19 16.65 -13.20
C PRO A 120 -15.26 16.80 -14.72
N ALA A 121 -14.26 16.29 -15.46
CA ALA A 121 -14.23 16.31 -16.92
C ALA A 121 -15.18 15.27 -17.54
N ASP A 122 -15.39 14.15 -16.86
CA ASP A 122 -16.33 13.09 -17.24
C ASP A 122 -17.05 12.55 -16.01
N PRO A 123 -18.15 13.17 -15.58
CA PRO A 123 -18.88 12.78 -14.38
C PRO A 123 -19.44 11.35 -14.37
N ALA A 124 -19.47 10.66 -15.52
CA ALA A 124 -19.85 9.24 -15.55
C ALA A 124 -18.74 8.34 -14.97
N ARG A 125 -17.49 8.81 -14.95
CA ARG A 125 -16.37 8.10 -14.31
C ARG A 125 -16.37 8.41 -12.83
N SER A 126 -16.65 7.40 -12.03
CA SER A 126 -16.77 7.54 -10.57
C SER A 126 -16.25 6.33 -9.82
N ALA A 127 -15.99 6.50 -8.52
CA ALA A 127 -15.56 5.46 -7.61
C ALA A 127 -16.01 5.74 -6.18
N LEU A 128 -16.19 4.68 -5.38
CA LEU A 128 -16.52 4.78 -3.95
C LEU A 128 -15.32 5.12 -3.08
N GLU A 129 -14.13 4.76 -3.51
CA GLU A 129 -12.90 5.06 -2.77
C GLU A 129 -11.83 5.64 -3.69
N PRO A 130 -11.07 6.64 -3.22
CA PRO A 130 -9.86 7.03 -3.92
C PRO A 130 -8.92 5.82 -3.91
N LYS A 131 -8.14 5.67 -4.95
CA LYS A 131 -7.12 4.62 -4.99
C LYS A 131 -6.16 4.84 -3.81
N GLY A 132 -6.03 3.81 -2.98
CA GLY A 132 -5.09 3.86 -1.86
C GLY A 132 -3.70 4.25 -2.34
N LYS A 133 -2.98 5.03 -1.55
CA LYS A 133 -1.57 5.37 -1.81
C LYS A 133 -0.79 4.06 -1.92
N GLY A 134 -0.52 3.60 -3.14
CA GLY A 134 0.33 2.43 -3.35
C GLY A 134 1.67 2.67 -2.64
N ASN A 135 2.20 1.65 -1.98
CA ASN A 135 3.49 1.76 -1.30
C ASN A 135 4.63 1.81 -2.35
N LEU A 136 4.86 3.01 -2.90
CA LEU A 136 5.88 3.25 -3.92
C LEU A 136 7.27 2.78 -3.43
N ALA A 137 7.60 3.11 -2.17
CA ALA A 137 8.88 2.70 -1.59
C ALA A 137 9.00 1.18 -1.51
N GLY A 138 7.96 0.49 -1.02
CA GLY A 138 7.94 -0.98 -0.98
C GLY A 138 8.05 -1.61 -2.37
N THR A 139 7.36 -1.06 -3.37
CA THR A 139 7.44 -1.56 -4.75
C THR A 139 8.85 -1.40 -5.34
N ILE A 140 9.52 -0.27 -5.08
CA ILE A 140 10.91 -0.03 -5.51
C ILE A 140 11.86 -1.01 -4.81
N VAL A 141 11.74 -1.19 -3.49
CA VAL A 141 12.57 -2.14 -2.74
C VAL A 141 12.40 -3.56 -3.29
N PHE A 142 11.15 -3.99 -3.51
CA PHE A 142 10.86 -5.30 -4.11
C PHE A 142 11.49 -5.47 -5.49
N LEU A 143 11.35 -4.45 -6.35
CA LEU A 143 11.97 -4.44 -7.68
C LEU A 143 13.49 -4.65 -7.60
N VAL A 144 14.17 -3.85 -6.77
CA VAL A 144 15.64 -3.89 -6.65
C VAL A 144 16.12 -5.23 -6.10
N VAL A 145 15.45 -5.77 -5.07
CA VAL A 145 15.78 -7.07 -4.48
C VAL A 145 15.64 -8.19 -5.52
N PHE A 146 14.50 -8.28 -6.19
CA PHE A 146 14.28 -9.36 -7.17
C PHE A 146 15.14 -9.22 -8.41
N ALA A 147 15.42 -8.00 -8.89
CA ALA A 147 16.34 -7.77 -10.00
C ALA A 147 17.78 -8.16 -9.64
N ALA A 148 18.25 -7.87 -8.42
CA ALA A 148 19.57 -8.27 -7.95
C ALA A 148 19.69 -9.81 -7.86
N ILE A 149 18.72 -10.49 -7.27
CA ILE A 149 18.67 -11.96 -7.20
C ILE A 149 18.65 -12.56 -8.61
N ALA A 150 17.79 -12.05 -9.50
CA ALA A 150 17.70 -12.50 -10.87
C ALA A 150 19.02 -12.34 -11.63
N GLY A 151 19.70 -11.20 -11.46
CA GLY A 151 21.02 -10.94 -12.04
C GLY A 151 22.09 -11.93 -11.59
N ILE A 152 22.16 -12.21 -10.27
CA ILE A 152 23.10 -13.19 -9.71
C ILE A 152 22.82 -14.59 -10.26
N LEU A 153 21.57 -15.04 -10.26
CA LEU A 153 21.19 -16.34 -10.78
C LEU A 153 21.47 -16.47 -12.28
N THR A 154 21.22 -15.42 -13.05
CA THR A 154 21.52 -15.36 -14.48
C THR A 154 23.02 -15.48 -14.72
N ALA A 155 23.86 -14.78 -13.93
CA ALA A 155 25.30 -14.88 -14.02
C ALA A 155 25.81 -16.32 -13.74
N HIS A 156 25.25 -17.01 -12.75
CA HIS A 156 25.56 -18.42 -12.46
C HIS A 156 25.13 -19.34 -13.61
N ALA A 157 23.97 -19.11 -14.21
CA ALA A 157 23.47 -19.91 -15.33
C ALA A 157 24.34 -19.73 -16.57
N ILE A 158 24.74 -18.50 -16.91
CA ILE A 158 25.65 -18.21 -18.05
C ILE A 158 27.04 -18.80 -17.84
N ALA A 159 27.58 -18.69 -16.62
CA ALA A 159 28.89 -19.24 -16.30
C ALA A 159 28.91 -20.77 -16.29
N GLY A 160 27.78 -21.47 -16.24
CA GLY A 160 27.66 -22.92 -16.12
C GLY A 160 28.31 -23.51 -14.86
N LYS A 161 28.66 -22.64 -13.91
CA LYS A 161 29.31 -22.99 -12.65
C LYS A 161 28.86 -22.03 -11.54
N MET A 162 28.92 -22.49 -10.30
CA MET A 162 28.79 -21.61 -9.16
C MET A 162 29.94 -20.61 -9.13
N ILE A 163 29.62 -19.33 -9.11
CA ILE A 163 30.61 -18.28 -8.89
C ILE A 163 30.93 -18.26 -7.41
N MET A 164 32.14 -18.64 -7.06
CA MET A 164 32.62 -18.69 -5.68
C MET A 164 33.34 -17.40 -5.34
N MET A 165 33.20 -16.95 -4.11
CA MET A 165 34.02 -15.88 -3.55
C MET A 165 35.39 -16.41 -3.14
N SER A 166 36.34 -15.53 -2.88
CA SER A 166 37.68 -15.88 -2.44
C SER A 166 37.73 -16.69 -1.13
N ASN A 167 36.71 -16.59 -0.30
CA ASN A 167 36.53 -17.31 0.96
C ASN A 167 35.83 -18.67 0.80
N GLY A 168 35.59 -19.14 -0.42
CA GLY A 168 34.97 -20.43 -0.69
C GLY A 168 33.44 -20.46 -0.61
N LEU A 169 32.77 -19.33 -0.31
CA LEU A 169 31.31 -19.25 -0.34
C LEU A 169 30.77 -18.94 -1.73
N PRO A 170 29.64 -19.50 -2.12
CA PRO A 170 28.99 -19.14 -3.36
C PRO A 170 28.44 -17.71 -3.32
N MET A 171 28.59 -16.99 -4.44
CA MET A 171 28.22 -15.56 -4.52
C MET A 171 26.73 -15.30 -4.20
N PHE A 172 25.85 -16.27 -4.42
CA PHE A 172 24.43 -16.13 -4.07
C PHE A 172 24.19 -16.01 -2.55
N ALA A 173 25.14 -16.46 -1.71
CA ALA A 173 25.07 -16.30 -0.26
C ALA A 173 25.03 -14.83 0.16
N LEU A 174 25.50 -13.91 -0.68
CA LEU A 174 25.36 -12.46 -0.48
C LEU A 174 23.93 -11.95 -0.72
N GLY A 175 23.04 -12.76 -1.30
CA GLY A 175 21.69 -12.34 -1.64
C GLY A 175 20.88 -11.88 -0.43
N LEU A 176 20.90 -12.66 0.65
CA LEU A 176 20.17 -12.35 1.88
C LEU A 176 20.66 -11.07 2.58
N PRO A 177 21.97 -10.91 2.87
CA PRO A 177 22.47 -9.67 3.46
C PRO A 177 22.27 -8.45 2.54
N SER A 178 22.43 -8.61 1.23
CA SER A 178 22.15 -7.53 0.28
C SER A 178 20.68 -7.12 0.29
N ALA A 179 19.76 -8.09 0.34
CA ALA A 179 18.33 -7.80 0.47
C ALA A 179 18.02 -7.03 1.76
N ALA A 180 18.61 -7.42 2.89
CA ALA A 180 18.44 -6.70 4.16
C ALA A 180 18.95 -5.25 4.08
N LEU A 181 20.11 -5.02 3.47
CA LEU A 181 20.67 -3.68 3.26
C LEU A 181 19.79 -2.83 2.33
N LEU A 182 19.19 -3.42 1.29
CA LEU A 182 18.27 -2.73 0.40
C LEU A 182 16.96 -2.35 1.12
N VAL A 183 16.43 -3.25 1.96
CA VAL A 183 15.28 -2.93 2.83
C VAL A 183 15.62 -1.78 3.77
N ALA A 184 16.81 -1.78 4.37
CA ALA A 184 17.30 -0.71 5.22
C ALA A 184 17.37 0.62 4.45
N ALA A 185 17.97 0.63 3.27
CA ALA A 185 18.09 1.82 2.43
C ALA A 185 16.71 2.39 2.03
N GLY A 186 15.77 1.51 1.64
CA GLY A 186 14.40 1.88 1.33
C GLY A 186 13.66 2.47 2.54
N SER A 187 13.86 1.88 3.72
CA SER A 187 13.28 2.35 4.98
C SER A 187 13.83 3.72 5.38
N PHE A 188 15.13 3.96 5.25
CA PHE A 188 15.72 5.29 5.46
C PHE A 188 15.23 6.31 4.45
N ALA A 189 15.15 5.96 3.17
CA ALA A 189 14.62 6.85 2.14
C ALA A 189 13.16 7.24 2.46
N ALA A 190 12.32 6.29 2.82
CA ALA A 190 10.95 6.54 3.24
C ALA A 190 10.88 7.49 4.45
N TYR A 191 11.71 7.25 5.47
CA TYR A 191 11.80 8.12 6.65
C TYR A 191 12.18 9.56 6.28
N PHE A 192 13.20 9.75 5.44
CA PHE A 192 13.65 11.09 5.08
C PHE A 192 12.66 11.84 4.18
N ILE A 193 12.00 11.14 3.24
CA ILE A 193 10.95 11.71 2.40
C ILE A 193 9.79 12.18 3.28
N GLU A 194 9.30 11.31 4.15
CA GLU A 194 8.20 11.60 5.06
C GLU A 194 8.55 12.75 6.04
N ARG A 195 9.76 12.75 6.57
CA ARG A 195 10.26 13.83 7.43
C ARG A 195 10.31 15.17 6.70
N ARG A 196 10.72 15.15 5.42
CA ARG A 196 10.75 16.37 4.58
C ARG A 196 9.34 16.91 4.34
N GLU A 197 8.39 16.04 3.98
CA GLU A 197 7.00 16.42 3.77
C GLU A 197 6.35 16.97 5.05
N ARG A 198 6.57 16.33 6.18
CA ARG A 198 6.08 16.81 7.48
C ARG A 198 6.65 18.18 7.85
N ARG A 199 7.94 18.40 7.64
CA ARG A 199 8.54 19.72 7.89
C ARG A 199 7.98 20.78 6.95
N ALA A 200 7.81 20.44 5.68
CA ALA A 200 7.21 21.36 4.72
C ALA A 200 5.76 21.70 5.07
N SER A 201 5.00 20.76 5.62
CA SER A 201 3.59 20.99 5.98
C SER A 201 3.39 22.04 7.05
N ALA A 202 4.41 22.33 7.88
CA ALA A 202 4.36 23.40 8.87
C ALA A 202 4.21 24.80 8.24
N SER A 203 4.69 24.96 7.00
CA SER A 203 4.64 26.23 6.25
C SER A 203 3.56 26.25 5.17
N TRP A 204 2.70 25.23 5.11
CA TRP A 204 1.64 25.17 4.13
C TRP A 204 0.58 26.24 4.37
N PRO A 205 0.05 26.86 3.30
CA PRO A 205 -1.06 27.78 3.39
C PRO A 205 -2.30 27.08 3.95
N THR A 206 -3.19 27.87 4.57
CA THR A 206 -4.42 27.38 5.18
C THR A 206 -5.64 27.80 4.38
N THR A 207 -6.65 26.95 4.37
CA THR A 207 -8.00 27.25 3.90
C THR A 207 -9.03 26.72 4.89
N VAL A 208 -10.28 27.19 4.79
CA VAL A 208 -11.37 26.66 5.60
C VAL A 208 -11.91 25.41 4.95
N GLY A 209 -11.98 24.33 5.73
CA GLY A 209 -12.63 23.09 5.36
C GLY A 209 -13.75 22.71 6.31
N GLN A 210 -14.46 21.64 5.97
CA GLN A 210 -15.53 21.08 6.79
C GLN A 210 -15.33 19.59 6.97
N ILE A 211 -15.52 19.08 8.18
CA ILE A 211 -15.51 17.65 8.46
C ILE A 211 -16.78 17.02 7.86
N ILE A 212 -16.59 16.10 6.90
CA ILE A 212 -17.68 15.36 6.26
C ILE A 212 -18.14 14.20 7.14
N SER A 213 -17.18 13.43 7.65
CA SER A 213 -17.44 12.30 8.53
C SER A 213 -16.28 12.09 9.48
N SER A 214 -16.61 11.65 10.69
CA SER A 214 -15.62 11.29 11.71
C SER A 214 -16.16 10.11 12.49
N ARG A 215 -15.42 9.00 12.49
CA ARG A 215 -15.83 7.76 13.13
C ARG A 215 -14.63 6.88 13.50
N VAL A 216 -14.81 6.04 14.50
CA VAL A 216 -13.88 4.95 14.80
C VAL A 216 -14.18 3.79 13.85
N VAL A 217 -13.16 3.31 13.17
CA VAL A 217 -13.23 2.09 12.35
C VAL A 217 -12.56 0.98 13.13
N GLU A 218 -13.30 -0.07 13.39
CA GLU A 218 -12.82 -1.32 13.97
C GLU A 218 -12.51 -2.28 12.83
N GLU A 219 -11.29 -2.79 12.81
CA GLU A 219 -10.82 -3.83 11.89
C GLU A 219 -10.43 -5.06 12.70
N GLU A 220 -11.01 -6.20 12.37
CA GLU A 220 -10.63 -7.49 12.94
C GLU A 220 -9.35 -7.98 12.26
N GLU A 221 -8.24 -8.07 12.98
CA GLU A 221 -7.04 -8.76 12.55
C GLU A 221 -7.07 -10.21 13.06
N ARG A 222 -7.21 -11.16 12.15
CA ARG A 222 -7.13 -12.58 12.46
C ARG A 222 -5.68 -13.03 12.36
N ARG A 223 -5.08 -13.39 13.47
CA ARG A 223 -3.78 -14.06 13.53
C ARG A 223 -3.97 -15.52 13.90
N ARG A 224 -3.30 -16.39 13.16
CA ARG A 224 -3.18 -17.79 13.51
C ARG A 224 -1.89 -17.94 14.30
N ASP A 225 -1.99 -18.40 15.55
CA ASP A 225 -0.84 -18.73 16.37
C ASP A 225 -0.16 -20.01 15.86
N ASP A 226 1.09 -20.25 16.26
CA ASP A 226 1.87 -21.43 15.85
C ASP A 226 1.20 -22.76 16.30
N ASP A 227 0.32 -22.71 17.29
CA ASP A 227 -0.49 -23.83 17.78
C ASP A 227 -1.77 -24.06 16.96
N GLY A 228 -2.03 -23.24 15.93
CA GLY A 228 -3.18 -23.37 15.04
C GLY A 228 -4.44 -22.65 15.49
N ASP A 229 -4.44 -22.02 16.66
CA ASP A 229 -5.57 -21.28 17.21
C ASP A 229 -5.73 -19.91 16.52
N GLU A 230 -6.97 -19.59 16.10
CA GLU A 230 -7.29 -18.26 15.55
C GLU A 230 -7.49 -17.26 16.70
N ARG A 231 -6.56 -16.31 16.85
CA ARG A 231 -6.76 -15.13 17.68
C ARG A 231 -7.30 -13.98 16.82
N VAL A 232 -8.45 -13.47 17.20
CA VAL A 232 -9.05 -12.28 16.61
C VAL A 232 -8.70 -11.10 17.50
N SER A 233 -7.90 -10.18 17.02
CA SER A 233 -7.62 -8.90 17.68
C SER A 233 -8.29 -7.76 16.93
N ALA A 234 -8.96 -6.88 17.67
CA ALA A 234 -9.56 -5.67 17.12
C ALA A 234 -8.51 -4.57 17.04
N ILE A 235 -8.42 -3.93 15.88
CA ILE A 235 -7.61 -2.72 15.67
C ILE A 235 -8.55 -1.55 15.40
N TYR A 236 -8.43 -0.52 16.23
CA TYR A 236 -9.25 0.69 16.13
C TYR A 236 -8.47 1.82 15.46
N ARG A 237 -9.08 2.44 14.42
CA ARG A 237 -8.49 3.58 13.70
C ARG A 237 -9.49 4.72 13.59
N PRO A 238 -9.06 6.00 13.76
CA PRO A 238 -9.89 7.14 13.43
C PRO A 238 -9.99 7.29 11.91
N ASP A 239 -11.20 7.42 11.39
CA ASP A 239 -11.52 7.75 9.98
C ASP A 239 -12.16 9.15 9.99
N VAL A 240 -11.33 10.18 9.76
CA VAL A 240 -11.74 11.58 9.72
C VAL A 240 -11.62 12.05 8.28
N ARG A 241 -12.77 12.40 7.67
CA ARG A 241 -12.83 12.91 6.30
C ARG A 241 -13.26 14.36 6.30
N PHE A 242 -12.61 15.17 5.51
CA PHE A 242 -12.90 16.59 5.39
C PHE A 242 -12.83 17.05 3.94
N ALA A 243 -13.66 18.03 3.61
CA ALA A 243 -13.66 18.74 2.35
C ALA A 243 -13.17 20.16 2.54
N TYR A 244 -12.52 20.69 1.53
CA TYR A 244 -11.99 22.05 1.50
C TYR A 244 -11.96 22.55 0.06
N ARG A 245 -11.84 23.87 -0.10
CA ARG A 245 -11.74 24.51 -1.40
C ARG A 245 -10.43 25.27 -1.51
N VAL A 246 -9.76 25.10 -2.64
CA VAL A 246 -8.59 25.89 -3.01
C VAL A 246 -8.87 26.45 -4.39
N ASP A 247 -8.81 27.76 -4.52
CA ASP A 247 -9.26 28.49 -5.69
C ASP A 247 -10.68 28.09 -6.07
N ASP A 248 -10.94 27.63 -7.29
CA ASP A 248 -12.25 27.18 -7.75
C ASP A 248 -12.48 25.68 -7.68
N SER A 249 -11.53 24.93 -7.10
CA SER A 249 -11.59 23.46 -7.03
C SER A 249 -11.93 22.96 -5.64
N ASN A 250 -12.85 21.99 -5.56
CA ASN A 250 -13.21 21.31 -4.33
C ASN A 250 -12.38 20.03 -4.18
N TYR A 251 -11.83 19.85 -2.99
CA TYR A 251 -11.04 18.69 -2.61
C TYR A 251 -11.65 18.00 -1.39
N ALA A 252 -11.42 16.71 -1.27
CA ALA A 252 -11.73 15.96 -0.07
C ALA A 252 -10.65 14.90 0.18
N THR A 253 -10.28 14.72 1.44
CA THR A 253 -9.27 13.75 1.87
C THR A 253 -9.61 13.18 3.24
N ASP A 254 -9.02 12.04 3.55
CA ASP A 254 -9.03 11.40 4.86
C ASP A 254 -7.66 11.48 5.56
N THR A 255 -6.71 12.17 4.95
CA THR A 255 -5.35 12.35 5.48
C THR A 255 -5.32 13.51 6.47
N TRP A 256 -5.87 13.30 7.68
CA TRP A 256 -5.88 14.37 8.69
C TRP A 256 -4.49 14.68 9.28
N LYS A 257 -3.52 13.76 9.15
CA LYS A 257 -2.10 13.97 9.47
C LYS A 257 -1.19 13.23 8.50
N LEU A 258 0.04 13.71 8.31
CA LEU A 258 1.08 13.01 7.54
C LEU A 258 1.67 11.85 8.36
N GLY A 259 2.09 10.78 7.67
CA GLY A 259 2.79 9.65 8.29
C GLY A 259 1.94 8.45 8.63
N GLY A 260 0.74 8.39 8.07
CA GLY A 260 -0.16 7.26 8.22
C GLY A 260 -0.89 7.22 9.57
N ILE A 261 -1.97 6.46 9.59
CA ILE A 261 -2.78 6.25 10.79
C ILE A 261 -2.36 4.89 11.35
N VAL A 262 -1.73 4.91 12.50
CA VAL A 262 -1.43 3.68 13.25
C VAL A 262 -2.70 3.24 13.95
N GLY A 263 -3.19 2.04 13.65
CA GLY A 263 -4.26 1.41 14.42
C GLY A 263 -3.76 1.04 15.81
N SER A 264 -4.66 1.08 16.78
CA SER A 264 -4.38 0.69 18.17
C SER A 264 -5.29 -0.46 18.58
N GLY A 265 -4.80 -1.39 19.39
CA GLY A 265 -5.63 -2.41 20.03
C GLY A 265 -6.62 -1.84 21.06
N SER A 266 -6.56 -0.55 21.38
CA SER A 266 -7.49 0.16 22.24
C SER A 266 -8.25 1.25 21.48
N PRO A 267 -9.57 1.39 21.63
CA PRO A 267 -10.37 2.41 20.97
C PRO A 267 -10.05 3.84 21.46
N ASN A 268 -9.50 4.01 22.65
CA ASN A 268 -9.32 5.28 23.34
C ASN A 268 -8.59 6.35 22.50
N TYR A 269 -7.61 5.95 21.69
CA TYR A 269 -6.91 6.88 20.81
C TYR A 269 -7.82 7.36 19.66
N ALA A 270 -8.48 6.41 19.02
CA ALA A 270 -9.36 6.70 17.89
C ALA A 270 -10.56 7.56 18.34
N GLU A 271 -11.13 7.26 19.51
CA GLU A 271 -12.23 8.04 20.09
C GLU A 271 -11.84 9.48 20.40
N ARG A 272 -10.65 9.73 20.98
CA ARG A 272 -10.16 11.10 21.21
C ARG A 272 -9.99 11.91 19.94
N VAL A 273 -9.50 11.27 18.86
CA VAL A 273 -9.36 11.94 17.56
C VAL A 273 -10.73 12.27 16.98
N VAL A 274 -11.66 11.32 16.98
CA VAL A 274 -13.03 11.49 16.48
C VAL A 274 -13.79 12.57 17.27
N ALA A 275 -13.63 12.62 18.59
CA ALA A 275 -14.23 13.64 19.44
C ALA A 275 -13.70 15.06 19.14
N ARG A 276 -12.43 15.17 18.72
CA ARG A 276 -11.83 16.48 18.34
C ARG A 276 -12.38 17.00 17.02
N TYR A 277 -12.73 16.12 16.09
CA TYR A 277 -13.16 16.45 14.73
C TYR A 277 -14.60 15.99 14.49
N ALA A 278 -15.57 16.71 15.04
CA ALA A 278 -16.99 16.35 14.88
C ALA A 278 -17.45 16.58 13.43
N ALA A 279 -18.33 15.69 12.93
CA ALA A 279 -18.94 15.87 11.61
C ALA A 279 -19.72 17.19 11.51
N GLY A 280 -19.54 17.93 10.42
CA GLY A 280 -20.10 19.26 10.19
C GLY A 280 -19.25 20.41 10.75
N GLN A 281 -18.23 20.14 11.54
CA GLN A 281 -17.35 21.17 12.12
C GLN A 281 -16.49 21.84 11.02
N SER A 282 -16.36 23.18 11.09
CA SER A 282 -15.41 23.93 10.28
C SER A 282 -14.01 23.81 10.89
N VAL A 283 -13.02 23.55 10.06
CA VAL A 283 -11.63 23.33 10.48
C VAL A 283 -10.66 24.07 9.57
N ALA A 284 -9.48 24.44 10.12
CA ALA A 284 -8.38 24.91 9.31
C ALA A 284 -7.70 23.73 8.62
N VAL A 285 -7.55 23.82 7.30
CA VAL A 285 -6.93 22.80 6.47
C VAL A 285 -5.63 23.36 5.90
N HIS A 286 -4.51 22.71 6.17
CA HIS A 286 -3.21 23.02 5.60
C HIS A 286 -3.03 22.21 4.32
N TYR A 287 -2.86 22.88 3.18
CA TYR A 287 -2.73 22.21 1.89
C TYR A 287 -1.38 22.46 1.24
N ASN A 288 -0.89 21.48 0.49
CA ASN A 288 0.35 21.63 -0.27
C ASN A 288 0.10 22.54 -1.49
N PRO A 289 0.75 23.71 -1.61
CA PRO A 289 0.49 24.62 -2.73
C PRO A 289 0.88 24.05 -4.09
N ALA A 290 1.85 23.12 -4.15
CA ALA A 290 2.22 22.42 -5.39
C ALA A 290 1.24 21.27 -5.74
N HIS A 291 0.54 20.74 -4.74
CA HIS A 291 -0.41 19.63 -4.84
C HIS A 291 -1.59 19.88 -3.91
N PRO A 292 -2.57 20.70 -4.30
CA PRO A 292 -3.70 21.06 -3.44
C PRO A 292 -4.58 19.89 -3.00
N ASP A 293 -4.49 18.74 -3.66
CA ASP A 293 -5.12 17.48 -3.27
C ASP A 293 -4.47 16.83 -2.03
N VAL A 294 -3.29 17.28 -1.64
CA VAL A 294 -2.58 16.84 -0.43
C VAL A 294 -2.77 17.88 0.65
N ALA A 295 -3.56 17.55 1.66
CA ALA A 295 -3.84 18.44 2.78
C ALA A 295 -3.95 17.68 4.09
N VAL A 296 -3.75 18.39 5.20
CA VAL A 296 -3.79 17.85 6.56
C VAL A 296 -4.46 18.83 7.52
N LEU A 297 -5.03 18.30 8.61
CA LEU A 297 -5.54 19.09 9.72
C LEU A 297 -4.44 19.38 10.76
N GLU A 298 -3.52 18.42 10.95
CA GLU A 298 -2.39 18.57 11.89
C GLU A 298 -1.06 18.58 11.13
N PRO A 299 -0.55 19.76 10.76
CA PRO A 299 0.77 19.88 10.14
C PRO A 299 1.89 19.55 11.13
N ALA A 300 3.06 19.17 10.62
CA ALA A 300 4.27 18.87 11.40
C ALA A 300 4.11 17.82 12.51
N ASN A 301 3.07 16.97 12.44
CA ASN A 301 2.85 15.93 13.44
C ASN A 301 3.99 14.88 13.41
N HIS A 302 4.46 14.48 14.60
CA HIS A 302 5.58 13.55 14.76
C HIS A 302 5.16 12.12 15.13
N ASP A 303 3.87 11.86 15.30
CA ASP A 303 3.37 10.54 15.67
C ASP A 303 3.65 9.50 14.58
N GLY A 304 4.22 8.36 14.96
CA GLY A 304 4.52 7.25 14.04
C GLY A 304 5.76 7.42 13.17
N ALA A 305 6.49 8.55 13.28
CA ALA A 305 7.67 8.85 12.46
C ALA A 305 8.84 7.88 12.66
N ALA A 306 8.91 7.18 13.78
CA ALA A 306 10.07 6.38 14.15
C ALA A 306 10.10 4.99 13.48
N LEU A 307 8.95 4.47 13.04
CA LEU A 307 8.86 3.08 12.56
C LEU A 307 9.77 2.79 11.36
N PRO A 308 9.76 3.57 10.26
CA PRO A 308 10.68 3.34 9.16
C PRO A 308 12.16 3.48 9.56
N LEU A 309 12.46 4.37 10.51
CA LEU A 309 13.81 4.53 11.04
C LEU A 309 14.27 3.28 11.79
N VAL A 310 13.42 2.74 12.68
CA VAL A 310 13.71 1.51 13.42
C VAL A 310 13.94 0.34 12.47
N PHE A 311 13.09 0.15 11.47
CA PHE A 311 13.30 -0.88 10.44
C PHE A 311 14.61 -0.67 9.69
N GLY A 312 14.91 0.56 9.28
CA GLY A 312 16.17 0.90 8.62
C GLY A 312 17.40 0.53 9.45
N VAL A 313 17.39 0.83 10.74
CA VAL A 313 18.49 0.50 11.66
C VAL A 313 18.60 -1.01 11.87
N VAL A 314 17.50 -1.70 12.17
CA VAL A 314 17.52 -3.16 12.44
C VAL A 314 17.99 -3.93 11.22
N PHE A 315 17.39 -3.69 10.05
CA PHE A 315 17.80 -4.38 8.82
C PHE A 315 19.19 -3.95 8.34
N GLY A 316 19.57 -2.69 8.57
CA GLY A 316 20.90 -2.19 8.25
C GLY A 316 21.99 -2.88 9.06
N LEU A 317 21.82 -2.98 10.39
CA LEU A 317 22.77 -3.67 11.28
C LEU A 317 22.80 -5.17 11.00
N ALA A 318 21.65 -5.81 10.85
CA ALA A 318 21.59 -7.22 10.51
C ALA A 318 22.25 -7.51 9.15
N GLY A 319 21.92 -6.74 8.11
CA GLY A 319 22.50 -6.88 6.79
C GLY A 319 24.02 -6.66 6.78
N ALA A 320 24.51 -5.63 7.49
CA ALA A 320 25.93 -5.35 7.60
C ALA A 320 26.67 -6.46 8.37
N LEU A 321 26.12 -6.94 9.48
CA LEU A 321 26.70 -8.04 10.25
C LEU A 321 26.76 -9.32 9.40
N PHE A 322 25.66 -9.69 8.74
CA PHE A 322 25.63 -10.87 7.87
C PHE A 322 26.58 -10.73 6.69
N MET A 323 26.66 -9.55 6.06
CA MET A 323 27.61 -9.27 5.00
C MET A 323 29.05 -9.45 5.48
N TRP A 324 29.37 -8.90 6.66
CA TRP A 324 30.69 -9.03 7.26
C TRP A 324 31.04 -10.49 7.60
N LEU A 325 30.10 -11.24 8.20
CA LEU A 325 30.27 -12.66 8.50
C LEU A 325 30.50 -13.46 7.21
N MET A 326 29.75 -13.23 6.14
CA MET A 326 29.88 -13.94 4.87
C MET A 326 31.16 -13.60 4.13
N THR A 327 31.67 -12.38 4.25
CA THR A 327 32.90 -11.98 3.56
C THR A 327 34.18 -12.30 4.34
N ASN A 328 34.14 -12.28 5.68
CA ASN A 328 35.33 -12.47 6.54
C ASN A 328 35.31 -13.80 7.32
N GLY A 329 34.19 -14.54 7.31
CA GLY A 329 34.14 -15.85 7.97
C GLY A 329 34.99 -16.89 7.25
N HIS A 330 35.82 -17.61 8.00
CA HIS A 330 36.59 -18.76 7.50
C HIS A 330 35.71 -20.01 7.49
N TRP A 331 34.84 -20.14 6.47
CA TRP A 331 33.87 -21.24 6.36
C TRP A 331 34.45 -22.53 5.79
N VAL A 332 35.72 -22.50 5.29
CA VAL A 332 36.31 -23.57 4.51
C VAL A 332 36.71 -24.78 5.36
N ASN A 333 36.86 -24.64 6.68
CA ASN A 333 37.42 -25.72 7.52
C ASN A 333 36.36 -26.65 8.15
N ALA A 334 35.07 -26.40 7.99
CA ALA A 334 34.04 -27.26 8.57
C ALA A 334 33.53 -28.36 7.63
N ALA A 335 33.73 -28.22 6.31
CA ALA A 335 33.18 -29.15 5.31
C ALA A 335 34.23 -30.16 4.77
N THR A 336 35.51 -29.95 4.98
CA THR A 336 36.55 -30.77 4.39
C THR A 336 37.32 -31.60 5.40
N GLY A 337 37.04 -31.53 6.71
CA GLY A 337 37.55 -32.50 7.69
C GLY A 337 39.04 -32.80 7.64
N VAL A 338 39.89 -31.87 7.16
CA VAL A 338 41.37 -32.00 7.16
C VAL A 338 41.95 -30.78 7.85
#